data_4fa5fa1206ebcfee46f362b2e1d0eb50
#
_entry.id   4fa5fa1206ebcfee46f362b2e1d0eb50
#
_cell.length_a   1.000
_cell.length_b   1.000
_cell.length_c   1.000
_cell.angle_alpha   90.00
_cell.angle_beta   90.00
_cell.angle_gamma   90.00
#
_symmetry.space_group_name_H-M   'P 1'
#
loop_
_entity.id
_entity.type
_entity.pdbx_description
1 polymer ?
#
loop_
_entity_poly.entity_id
_entity_poly.type
_entity_poly.pdbx_seq_one_letter_code
_entity_poly.pdbx_strand_id
1 'polypeptide(L)'
;VSIFSHWLNLIGDPGLVLWTDTPEVISVDFNSVIDWGTNFIDISVEDSNGQPVEGALVTLLKGDDEIFVSKTTNMQGISTVLLDYNSTGQVYVTVTKQDCVPVEGSFQIIQSSNNVNLSINEISIIDEENEITVGNNDGFLNPGEIVYLSLPLINYGSSSSSSLQGILTSESDDVNIVYGINQYESIASGDTGYQSGNYVLELANEALDASNLELRLTISDLLGNSWESIVPINVYGGLLTVDHTSFLNDFELNPGEQGQISIFLKNNGSIIMEDVSIELLPSGSLVDILQPIATFGSISPGQTVQSNSSVDVLIN
;
A
#
# COMPACT_ATOMS: atom_id res chain seq x y z
N VAL A 1 11.49 -40.87 -20.10
CA VAL A 1 11.60 -39.53 -19.50
C VAL A 1 11.91 -39.60 -18.01
N SER A 2 11.34 -40.58 -17.26
CA SER A 2 11.54 -40.71 -15.82
C SER A 2 12.97 -41.08 -15.38
N ILE A 3 13.78 -41.68 -16.25
CA ILE A 3 15.16 -42.10 -15.94
C ILE A 3 16.09 -40.86 -15.84
N PHE A 4 15.90 -39.87 -16.67
CA PHE A 4 16.76 -38.69 -16.65
C PHE A 4 16.48 -37.76 -15.44
N SER A 5 15.25 -37.72 -14.92
CA SER A 5 14.92 -36.89 -13.73
C SER A 5 15.62 -37.40 -12.45
N HIS A 6 16.00 -38.66 -12.38
CA HIS A 6 16.74 -39.23 -11.23
C HIS A 6 18.26 -38.96 -11.27
N TRP A 7 18.77 -38.52 -12.40
CA TRP A 7 20.19 -38.25 -12.62
C TRP A 7 20.56 -36.79 -12.64
N LEU A 8 19.55 -35.89 -12.71
CA LEU A 8 19.73 -34.47 -12.72
C LEU A 8 19.45 -33.91 -11.33
N ASN A 9 20.51 -33.55 -10.61
CA ASN A 9 20.41 -32.78 -9.39
C ASN A 9 20.63 -31.33 -9.72
N LEU A 10 19.71 -30.47 -9.29
CA LEU A 10 19.90 -29.02 -9.36
C LEU A 10 20.98 -28.63 -8.34
N ILE A 11 22.15 -28.21 -8.82
CA ILE A 11 23.22 -27.67 -7.98
C ILE A 11 23.19 -26.16 -8.14
N GLY A 12 22.70 -25.45 -7.14
CA GLY A 12 22.57 -24.01 -7.12
C GLY A 12 21.30 -23.55 -6.40
N ASP A 13 21.08 -22.27 -6.42
CA ASP A 13 19.86 -21.66 -5.89
C ASP A 13 18.70 -21.86 -6.88
N PRO A 14 17.63 -22.61 -6.50
CA PRO A 14 16.46 -22.78 -7.36
C PRO A 14 15.69 -21.48 -7.65
N GLY A 15 15.91 -20.43 -6.86
CA GLY A 15 15.37 -19.09 -7.07
C GLY A 15 16.17 -18.22 -8.04
N LEU A 16 17.33 -18.71 -8.54
CA LEU A 16 18.14 -17.96 -9.50
C LEU A 16 17.42 -17.85 -10.84
N VAL A 17 17.09 -16.63 -11.23
CA VAL A 17 16.52 -16.34 -12.54
C VAL A 17 17.62 -16.40 -13.59
N LEU A 18 17.49 -17.32 -14.56
CA LEU A 18 18.40 -17.41 -15.68
C LEU A 18 18.03 -16.38 -16.75
N TRP A 19 19.02 -15.80 -17.37
CA TRP A 19 18.83 -14.98 -18.56
C TRP A 19 18.36 -15.85 -19.71
N THR A 20 17.26 -15.44 -20.33
CA THR A 20 16.60 -16.19 -21.40
C THR A 20 16.83 -15.56 -22.78
N ASP A 21 17.40 -14.34 -22.80
CA ASP A 21 17.76 -13.61 -24.02
C ASP A 21 19.10 -12.86 -23.85
N THR A 22 19.54 -12.17 -24.90
CA THR A 22 20.70 -11.27 -24.83
C THR A 22 20.38 -10.12 -23.89
N PRO A 23 21.24 -9.86 -22.88
CA PRO A 23 20.95 -8.80 -21.90
C PRO A 23 20.81 -7.42 -22.54
N GLU A 24 19.71 -6.76 -22.23
CA GLU A 24 19.47 -5.38 -22.66
C GLU A 24 20.11 -4.39 -21.70
N VAL A 25 20.48 -3.23 -22.22
CA VAL A 25 21.00 -2.12 -21.42
C VAL A 25 19.85 -1.20 -21.04
N ILE A 26 19.70 -0.97 -19.75
CA ILE A 26 18.76 0.01 -19.20
C ILE A 26 19.52 1.23 -18.70
N SER A 27 18.88 2.40 -18.74
CA SER A 27 19.36 3.64 -18.12
C SER A 27 18.53 3.95 -16.87
N VAL A 28 19.20 4.50 -15.85
CA VAL A 28 18.58 4.84 -14.56
C VAL A 28 18.90 6.28 -14.24
N ASP A 29 17.88 7.08 -13.95
CA ASP A 29 18.04 8.48 -13.55
C ASP A 29 17.39 8.76 -12.21
N PHE A 30 18.06 9.50 -11.35
CA PHE A 30 17.61 9.93 -10.03
C PHE A 30 18.44 11.11 -9.51
N ASN A 31 17.91 11.83 -8.54
CA ASN A 31 18.64 12.93 -7.91
C ASN A 31 19.87 12.41 -7.18
N SER A 32 21.05 12.92 -7.53
CA SER A 32 22.32 12.53 -6.91
C SER A 32 22.53 13.08 -5.48
N VAL A 33 21.69 14.04 -5.06
CA VAL A 33 21.71 14.65 -3.73
C VAL A 33 20.28 14.83 -3.24
N ILE A 34 20.04 14.42 -2.01
CA ILE A 34 18.78 14.58 -1.27
C ILE A 34 19.04 15.41 -0.02
N ASP A 35 18.26 16.47 0.17
CA ASP A 35 18.31 17.29 1.38
C ASP A 35 17.66 16.57 2.57
N TRP A 36 18.22 16.76 3.75
CA TRP A 36 17.68 16.26 5.01
C TRP A 36 16.21 16.66 5.18
N GLY A 37 15.36 15.69 5.47
CA GLY A 37 13.92 15.85 5.63
C GLY A 37 13.11 15.42 4.40
N THR A 38 13.71 15.26 3.22
CA THR A 38 13.02 14.68 2.06
C THR A 38 12.73 13.21 2.33
N ASN A 39 11.47 12.80 2.26
CA ASN A 39 11.02 11.47 2.67
C ASN A 39 10.82 10.48 1.52
N PHE A 40 11.27 10.82 0.30
CA PHE A 40 11.19 9.93 -0.84
C PHE A 40 12.24 10.25 -1.90
N ILE A 41 12.42 9.35 -2.84
CA ILE A 41 13.17 9.55 -4.07
C ILE A 41 12.42 8.88 -5.24
N ASP A 42 12.30 9.61 -6.36
CA ASP A 42 11.83 9.05 -7.61
C ASP A 42 13.03 8.53 -8.42
N ILE A 43 12.96 7.28 -8.88
CA ILE A 43 13.97 6.64 -9.71
C ILE A 43 13.31 6.22 -11.01
N SER A 44 13.75 6.79 -12.12
CA SER A 44 13.24 6.44 -13.45
C SER A 44 14.15 5.44 -14.14
N VAL A 45 13.53 4.48 -14.83
CA VAL A 45 14.22 3.43 -15.59
C VAL A 45 13.68 3.40 -17.00
N GLU A 46 14.58 3.53 -17.97
CA GLU A 46 14.28 3.51 -19.41
C GLU A 46 15.12 2.47 -20.15
N ASP A 47 14.59 1.93 -21.24
CA ASP A 47 15.34 1.07 -22.16
C ASP A 47 16.29 1.89 -23.07
N SER A 48 17.02 1.21 -23.94
CA SER A 48 17.95 1.82 -24.90
C SER A 48 17.27 2.75 -25.92
N ASN A 49 15.93 2.72 -26.05
CA ASN A 49 15.14 3.55 -26.96
C ASN A 49 14.46 4.71 -26.21
N GLY A 50 14.71 4.85 -24.88
CA GLY A 50 14.06 5.85 -24.04
C GLY A 50 12.61 5.51 -23.70
N GLN A 51 12.21 4.23 -23.76
CA GLN A 51 10.89 3.80 -23.33
C GLN A 51 10.93 3.38 -21.86
N PRO A 52 9.85 3.67 -21.08
CA PRO A 52 9.79 3.32 -19.69
C PRO A 52 9.85 1.80 -19.47
N VAL A 53 10.61 1.36 -18.48
CA VAL A 53 10.74 -0.05 -18.10
C VAL A 53 9.91 -0.34 -16.85
N GLU A 54 8.75 -0.96 -17.03
CA GLU A 54 7.90 -1.43 -15.94
C GLU A 54 8.48 -2.67 -15.25
N GLY A 55 8.29 -2.78 -13.92
CA GLY A 55 8.67 -3.94 -13.11
C GLY A 55 10.18 -4.16 -12.98
N ALA A 56 11.00 -3.13 -13.17
CA ALA A 56 12.40 -3.15 -12.76
C ALA A 56 12.46 -3.03 -11.23
N LEU A 57 13.22 -3.91 -10.57
CA LEU A 57 13.39 -3.89 -9.12
C LEU A 57 14.48 -2.89 -8.74
N VAL A 58 14.09 -1.85 -8.04
CA VAL A 58 14.95 -0.83 -7.45
C VAL A 58 15.20 -1.20 -6.00
N THR A 59 16.46 -1.31 -5.60
CA THR A 59 16.88 -1.56 -4.21
C THR A 59 17.77 -0.44 -3.73
N LEU A 60 17.45 0.12 -2.56
CA LEU A 60 18.25 1.11 -1.87
C LEU A 60 18.90 0.49 -0.63
N LEU A 61 20.17 0.83 -0.42
CA LEU A 61 20.94 0.37 0.74
C LEU A 61 21.76 1.51 1.32
N LYS A 62 21.65 1.74 2.64
CA LYS A 62 22.47 2.70 3.38
C LYS A 62 22.91 2.12 4.72
N GLY A 63 24.25 2.14 4.95
CA GLY A 63 24.85 1.75 6.23
C GLY A 63 24.33 0.41 6.74
N ASP A 64 24.57 0.04 7.95
CA ASP A 64 24.16 -1.21 8.61
C ASP A 64 22.61 -1.45 8.60
N ASP A 65 22.02 -1.49 7.38
CA ASP A 65 20.57 -1.62 7.09
C ASP A 65 19.72 -0.45 7.61
N GLU A 66 20.27 0.75 7.77
CA GLU A 66 19.50 1.96 8.09
C GLU A 66 18.43 2.24 7.01
N ILE A 67 18.81 2.09 5.73
CA ILE A 67 17.86 1.98 4.62
C ILE A 67 18.10 0.63 3.94
N PHE A 68 17.10 -0.22 3.93
CA PHE A 68 17.05 -1.41 3.08
C PHE A 68 15.62 -1.56 2.57
N VAL A 69 15.38 -1.07 1.36
CA VAL A 69 14.05 -1.07 0.75
C VAL A 69 14.15 -1.46 -0.71
N SER A 70 13.17 -2.23 -1.19
CA SER A 70 13.06 -2.61 -2.59
C SER A 70 11.66 -2.32 -3.09
N LYS A 71 11.54 -1.72 -4.28
CA LYS A 71 10.28 -1.41 -4.94
C LYS A 71 10.42 -1.54 -6.45
N THR A 72 9.37 -1.99 -7.12
CA THR A 72 9.37 -2.10 -8.59
C THR A 72 8.92 -0.80 -9.24
N THR A 73 9.40 -0.56 -10.47
CA THR A 73 8.92 0.54 -11.30
C THR A 73 7.50 0.26 -11.81
N ASN A 74 6.70 1.32 -11.93
CA ASN A 74 5.35 1.31 -12.50
C ASN A 74 5.37 1.32 -14.04
N MET A 75 4.20 1.43 -14.69
CA MET A 75 4.05 1.51 -16.15
C MET A 75 4.75 2.72 -16.78
N GLN A 76 5.01 3.78 -16.01
CA GLN A 76 5.79 4.95 -16.45
C GLN A 76 7.30 4.77 -16.25
N GLY A 77 7.74 3.58 -15.80
CA GLY A 77 9.14 3.29 -15.52
C GLY A 77 9.66 3.97 -14.25
N ILE A 78 8.77 4.46 -13.36
CA ILE A 78 9.14 5.21 -12.16
C ILE A 78 8.92 4.34 -10.92
N SER A 79 9.90 4.36 -10.02
CA SER A 79 9.79 3.82 -8.67
C SER A 79 9.93 4.96 -7.67
N THR A 80 8.83 5.37 -7.03
CA THR A 80 8.84 6.30 -5.90
C THR A 80 9.15 5.52 -4.63
N VAL A 81 10.35 5.68 -4.09
CA VAL A 81 10.81 4.93 -2.92
C VAL A 81 10.78 5.83 -1.69
N LEU A 82 10.04 5.42 -0.66
CA LEU A 82 10.02 6.10 0.64
C LEU A 82 11.37 5.94 1.32
N LEU A 83 11.83 7.02 1.96
CA LEU A 83 13.08 7.10 2.68
C LEU A 83 12.79 7.29 4.17
N ASP A 84 13.20 6.33 4.98
CA ASP A 84 13.25 6.42 6.44
C ASP A 84 14.71 6.35 6.89
N TYR A 85 15.23 7.45 7.44
CA TYR A 85 16.64 7.56 7.82
C TYR A 85 16.82 8.52 8.99
N ASN A 86 17.87 8.28 9.75
CA ASN A 86 18.23 9.07 10.92
C ASN A 86 19.66 9.67 10.86
N SER A 87 20.36 9.49 9.74
CA SER A 87 21.69 10.02 9.52
C SER A 87 21.90 10.48 8.07
N THR A 88 22.81 11.42 7.86
CA THR A 88 23.30 11.78 6.51
C THR A 88 24.26 10.73 5.98
N GLY A 89 24.54 10.73 4.68
CA GLY A 89 25.52 9.83 4.07
C GLY A 89 25.08 9.26 2.74
N GLN A 90 25.89 8.36 2.23
CA GLN A 90 25.71 7.75 0.94
C GLN A 90 24.65 6.62 0.99
N VAL A 91 23.77 6.62 0.00
CA VAL A 91 22.81 5.56 -0.26
C VAL A 91 23.18 4.92 -1.60
N TYR A 92 23.31 3.61 -1.63
CA TYR A 92 23.54 2.85 -2.85
C TYR A 92 22.21 2.50 -3.52
N VAL A 93 22.20 2.56 -4.83
CA VAL A 93 21.05 2.23 -5.67
C VAL A 93 21.44 1.05 -6.54
N THR A 94 20.67 -0.01 -6.53
CA THR A 94 20.81 -1.14 -7.45
C THR A 94 19.50 -1.35 -8.18
N VAL A 95 19.55 -1.39 -9.50
CA VAL A 95 18.37 -1.65 -10.34
C VAL A 95 18.60 -2.93 -11.13
N THR A 96 17.65 -3.86 -11.01
CA THR A 96 17.67 -5.14 -11.70
C THR A 96 16.37 -5.40 -12.44
N LYS A 97 16.46 -6.03 -13.59
CA LYS A 97 15.32 -6.54 -14.37
C LYS A 97 15.75 -7.82 -15.04
N GLN A 98 14.82 -8.77 -15.21
CA GLN A 98 15.12 -9.99 -15.97
C GLN A 98 15.56 -9.64 -17.39
N ASP A 99 16.58 -10.36 -17.90
CA ASP A 99 17.19 -10.15 -19.22
C ASP A 99 17.77 -8.74 -19.44
N CYS A 100 18.05 -7.97 -18.37
CA CYS A 100 18.73 -6.70 -18.43
C CYS A 100 20.05 -6.72 -17.64
N VAL A 101 20.98 -5.89 -18.07
CA VAL A 101 22.23 -5.68 -17.32
C VAL A 101 21.92 -4.86 -16.07
N PRO A 102 22.26 -5.34 -14.84
CA PRO A 102 22.07 -4.58 -13.61
C PRO A 102 22.78 -3.23 -13.66
N VAL A 103 22.15 -2.20 -13.08
CA VAL A 103 22.72 -0.85 -12.96
C VAL A 103 22.93 -0.54 -11.47
N GLU A 104 24.12 -0.05 -11.14
CA GLU A 104 24.51 0.40 -9.81
C GLU A 104 24.81 1.89 -9.83
N GLY A 105 24.38 2.59 -8.77
CA GLY A 105 24.59 4.01 -8.57
C GLY A 105 24.55 4.38 -7.11
N SER A 106 24.59 5.67 -6.81
CA SER A 106 24.45 6.16 -5.46
C SER A 106 24.05 7.64 -5.43
N PHE A 107 23.38 8.05 -4.33
CA PHE A 107 23.12 9.44 -4.00
C PHE A 107 23.57 9.76 -2.58
N GLN A 108 23.60 11.05 -2.23
CA GLN A 108 23.98 11.52 -0.90
C GLN A 108 22.79 12.16 -0.21
N ILE A 109 22.51 11.77 1.03
CA ILE A 109 21.67 12.53 1.95
C ILE A 109 22.58 13.53 2.68
N ILE A 110 22.29 14.82 2.55
CA ILE A 110 23.07 15.89 3.15
C ILE A 110 22.21 16.74 4.08
N GLN A 111 22.86 17.46 5.02
CA GLN A 111 22.14 18.51 5.74
C GLN A 111 21.66 19.57 4.74
N SER A 112 20.41 20.01 4.89
CA SER A 112 19.87 21.01 3.99
C SER A 112 20.74 22.26 3.99
N SER A 113 21.19 22.65 2.81
CA SER A 113 21.87 23.92 2.57
C SER A 113 20.90 25.04 2.21
N ASN A 114 19.63 24.70 2.04
CA ASN A 114 18.58 25.61 1.64
C ASN A 114 18.14 26.50 2.81
N ASN A 115 17.78 27.75 2.52
CA ASN A 115 17.25 28.65 3.52
C ASN A 115 15.91 28.13 4.09
N VAL A 116 15.08 27.57 3.24
CA VAL A 116 13.82 26.91 3.62
C VAL A 116 13.83 25.51 3.02
N ASN A 117 13.50 24.50 3.85
CA ASN A 117 13.33 23.13 3.41
C ASN A 117 12.20 22.47 4.21
N LEU A 118 11.11 22.16 3.55
CA LEU A 118 9.85 21.73 4.16
C LEU A 118 9.57 20.26 3.86
N SER A 119 9.12 19.54 4.88
CA SER A 119 8.62 18.18 4.75
C SER A 119 7.45 17.95 5.70
N ILE A 120 6.68 16.88 5.50
CA ILE A 120 5.70 16.46 6.50
C ILE A 120 6.41 16.03 7.78
N ASN A 121 5.79 16.35 8.93
CA ASN A 121 6.30 15.98 10.24
C ASN A 121 5.62 14.72 10.77
N GLU A 122 4.31 14.68 10.61
CA GLU A 122 3.47 13.58 11.12
C GLU A 122 2.22 13.46 10.26
N ILE A 123 1.52 12.34 10.35
CA ILE A 123 0.25 12.09 9.65
C ILE A 123 -0.76 11.69 10.70
N SER A 124 -1.87 12.44 10.79
CA SER A 124 -2.98 12.10 11.67
C SER A 124 -4.27 11.94 10.86
N ILE A 125 -4.94 10.82 11.07
CA ILE A 125 -6.26 10.52 10.50
C ILE A 125 -7.30 10.83 11.57
N ILE A 126 -8.36 11.54 11.19
CA ILE A 126 -9.51 11.88 12.03
C ILE A 126 -10.74 11.43 11.28
N ASP A 127 -11.32 10.35 11.78
CA ASP A 127 -12.44 9.60 11.20
C ASP A 127 -13.71 9.67 12.06
N GLU A 128 -13.78 10.65 12.98
CA GLU A 128 -14.99 10.92 13.78
C GLU A 128 -16.15 11.34 12.85
N GLU A 129 -17.33 10.70 13.01
CA GLU A 129 -18.52 11.02 12.22
C GLU A 129 -19.01 12.45 12.49
N ASN A 130 -19.19 13.24 11.45
CA ASN A 130 -19.74 14.60 11.51
C ASN A 130 -20.44 14.97 10.18
N GLU A 131 -20.64 16.27 9.90
CA GLU A 131 -21.31 16.74 8.67
C GLU A 131 -20.49 16.47 7.38
N ILE A 132 -19.18 16.20 7.49
CA ILE A 132 -18.27 16.02 6.35
C ILE A 132 -17.65 14.63 6.38
N THR A 133 -17.20 14.17 7.55
CA THR A 133 -16.52 12.88 7.71
C THR A 133 -17.50 11.77 8.05
N VAL A 134 -17.24 10.58 7.52
CA VAL A 134 -17.95 9.33 7.78
C VAL A 134 -16.90 8.30 8.20
N GLY A 135 -16.91 7.91 9.48
CA GLY A 135 -15.94 6.98 10.02
C GLY A 135 -16.38 6.39 11.34
N ASN A 136 -15.56 5.54 11.91
CA ASN A 136 -15.86 4.76 13.11
C ASN A 136 -15.10 5.25 14.37
N ASN A 137 -14.27 6.28 14.23
CA ASN A 137 -13.44 6.90 15.27
C ASN A 137 -12.41 5.93 15.86
N ASP A 138 -11.81 5.07 15.04
CA ASP A 138 -10.74 4.16 15.45
C ASP A 138 -9.32 4.70 15.10
N GLY A 139 -9.25 5.79 14.35
CA GLY A 139 -8.00 6.46 13.95
C GLY A 139 -7.28 5.79 12.79
N PHE A 140 -7.92 4.84 12.12
CA PHE A 140 -7.42 4.16 10.93
C PHE A 140 -8.24 4.57 9.70
N LEU A 141 -7.71 4.33 8.52
CA LEU A 141 -8.44 4.54 7.27
C LEU A 141 -9.08 3.21 6.85
N ASN A 142 -10.40 3.16 6.84
CA ASN A 142 -11.17 1.98 6.47
C ASN A 142 -11.88 2.17 5.11
N PRO A 143 -12.12 1.09 4.35
CA PRO A 143 -12.89 1.17 3.10
C PRO A 143 -14.28 1.81 3.30
N GLY A 144 -14.60 2.78 2.45
CA GLY A 144 -15.87 3.52 2.48
C GLY A 144 -15.89 4.73 3.41
N GLU A 145 -14.81 5.04 4.11
CA GLU A 145 -14.74 6.20 4.98
C GLU A 145 -14.41 7.51 4.25
N ILE A 146 -14.89 8.61 4.82
CA ILE A 146 -14.48 9.97 4.50
C ILE A 146 -13.80 10.54 5.74
N VAL A 147 -12.52 10.85 5.64
CA VAL A 147 -11.71 11.25 6.79
C VAL A 147 -11.04 12.61 6.60
N TYR A 148 -10.74 13.26 7.72
CA TYR A 148 -9.80 14.38 7.73
C TYR A 148 -8.37 13.87 7.86
N LEU A 149 -7.46 14.51 7.12
CA LEU A 149 -6.02 14.39 7.33
C LEU A 149 -5.44 15.68 7.88
N SER A 150 -4.66 15.55 8.95
CA SER A 150 -3.77 16.58 9.43
C SER A 150 -2.35 16.25 9.01
N LEU A 151 -1.70 17.19 8.30
CA LEU A 151 -0.38 17.04 7.71
C LEU A 151 0.51 18.23 8.12
N PRO A 152 0.93 18.33 9.39
CA PRO A 152 1.83 19.39 9.84
C PRO A 152 3.17 19.29 9.11
N LEU A 153 3.76 20.46 8.81
CA LEU A 153 5.05 20.60 8.15
C LEU A 153 6.13 20.98 9.13
N ILE A 154 7.32 20.44 8.96
CA ILE A 154 8.53 20.88 9.65
C ILE A 154 9.47 21.61 8.69
N ASN A 155 10.11 22.68 9.15
CA ASN A 155 11.09 23.41 8.36
C ASN A 155 12.52 23.04 8.77
N TYR A 156 13.18 22.21 7.99
CA TYR A 156 14.58 21.80 8.16
C TYR A 156 15.59 22.84 7.65
N GLY A 157 15.12 23.94 7.03
CA GLY A 157 15.98 25.00 6.53
C GLY A 157 16.52 25.91 7.62
N SER A 158 17.39 26.83 7.26
CA SER A 158 18.07 27.76 8.18
C SER A 158 17.31 29.09 8.40
N SER A 159 16.22 29.33 7.66
CA SER A 159 15.42 30.54 7.71
C SER A 159 13.94 30.22 7.78
N SER A 160 13.14 31.18 8.27
CA SER A 160 11.68 31.04 8.25
C SER A 160 11.14 30.99 6.82
N SER A 161 10.13 30.17 6.58
CA SER A 161 9.35 30.21 5.34
C SER A 161 8.47 31.46 5.26
N SER A 162 7.95 31.79 4.10
CA SER A 162 6.78 32.64 3.94
C SER A 162 5.50 31.85 4.23
N SER A 163 4.32 32.46 4.01
CA SER A 163 3.05 31.72 3.96
C SER A 163 3.07 30.72 2.80
N LEU A 164 2.51 29.55 3.01
CA LEU A 164 2.60 28.41 2.10
C LEU A 164 1.21 27.90 1.69
N GLN A 165 1.15 27.30 0.51
CA GLN A 165 0.02 26.51 0.08
C GLN A 165 0.46 25.05 -0.08
N GLY A 166 -0.33 24.12 0.49
CA GLY A 166 -0.17 22.69 0.28
C GLY A 166 -1.29 22.14 -0.60
N ILE A 167 -0.93 21.32 -1.58
CA ILE A 167 -1.85 20.63 -2.48
C ILE A 167 -1.61 19.12 -2.34
N LEU A 168 -2.64 18.41 -1.88
CA LEU A 168 -2.65 16.95 -1.74
C LEU A 168 -3.28 16.34 -2.99
N THR A 169 -2.61 15.33 -3.55
CA THR A 169 -3.08 14.58 -4.72
C THR A 169 -2.89 13.07 -4.52
N SER A 170 -3.63 12.27 -5.26
CA SER A 170 -3.52 10.81 -5.31
C SER A 170 -3.45 10.35 -6.76
N GLU A 171 -2.66 9.30 -7.03
CA GLU A 171 -2.68 8.56 -8.29
C GLU A 171 -3.48 7.25 -8.17
N SER A 172 -3.93 6.89 -6.95
CA SER A 172 -4.75 5.69 -6.73
C SER A 172 -6.20 5.95 -7.09
N ASP A 173 -6.79 5.04 -7.84
CA ASP A 173 -8.22 5.05 -8.16
C ASP A 173 -9.11 4.78 -6.93
N ASP A 174 -8.54 4.22 -5.85
CA ASP A 174 -9.24 3.95 -4.60
C ASP A 174 -9.45 5.21 -3.75
N VAL A 175 -8.78 6.33 -4.08
CA VAL A 175 -8.80 7.55 -3.28
C VAL A 175 -9.38 8.73 -4.05
N ASN A 176 -10.44 9.33 -3.52
CA ASN A 176 -10.98 10.61 -3.97
C ASN A 176 -10.57 11.73 -2.99
N ILE A 177 -9.79 12.70 -3.46
CA ILE A 177 -9.44 13.89 -2.67
C ILE A 177 -10.59 14.90 -2.75
N VAL A 178 -11.37 14.99 -1.69
CA VAL A 178 -12.55 15.89 -1.59
C VAL A 178 -12.13 17.35 -1.37
N TYR A 179 -11.20 17.58 -0.42
CA TYR A 179 -10.56 18.88 -0.18
C TYR A 179 -9.05 18.71 -0.12
N GLY A 180 -8.38 19.07 -1.21
CA GLY A 180 -6.93 18.85 -1.39
C GLY A 180 -6.07 20.08 -1.20
N ILE A 181 -6.62 21.27 -0.86
CA ILE A 181 -5.84 22.52 -0.79
C ILE A 181 -5.96 23.13 0.59
N ASN A 182 -4.79 23.40 1.22
CA ASN A 182 -4.72 24.08 2.50
C ASN A 182 -3.61 25.15 2.52
N GLN A 183 -3.72 26.07 3.47
CA GLN A 183 -2.73 27.12 3.70
C GLN A 183 -1.98 26.83 5.01
N TYR A 184 -0.71 27.23 5.04
CA TYR A 184 0.13 27.21 6.24
C TYR A 184 0.68 28.62 6.46
N GLU A 185 0.74 29.04 7.71
CA GLU A 185 1.44 30.26 8.09
C GLU A 185 2.94 30.09 7.90
N SER A 186 3.71 31.17 8.08
CA SER A 186 5.17 31.12 8.09
C SER A 186 5.68 30.17 9.18
N ILE A 187 6.61 29.28 8.81
CA ILE A 187 7.21 28.28 9.70
C ILE A 187 8.66 28.68 9.95
N ALA A 188 9.02 28.90 11.21
CA ALA A 188 10.39 29.24 11.57
C ALA A 188 11.35 28.03 11.37
N SER A 189 12.64 28.31 11.26
CA SER A 189 13.66 27.25 11.17
C SER A 189 13.57 26.31 12.37
N GLY A 190 13.44 25.00 12.10
CA GLY A 190 13.33 23.93 13.11
C GLY A 190 11.94 23.78 13.71
N ASP A 191 10.99 24.66 13.40
CA ASP A 191 9.64 24.60 13.95
C ASP A 191 8.68 23.80 13.06
N THR A 192 7.57 23.37 13.66
CA THR A 192 6.45 22.72 12.98
C THR A 192 5.32 23.72 12.79
N GLY A 193 4.73 23.73 11.59
CA GLY A 193 3.56 24.53 11.24
C GLY A 193 2.38 23.64 10.87
N TYR A 194 1.18 24.09 11.25
CA TYR A 194 -0.06 23.37 10.99
C TYR A 194 -0.85 24.04 9.87
N GLN A 195 -1.60 23.25 9.12
CA GLN A 195 -2.51 23.73 8.11
C GLN A 195 -3.71 24.50 8.73
N SER A 196 -4.28 25.44 7.97
CA SER A 196 -5.43 26.27 8.42
C SER A 196 -6.77 25.54 8.45
N GLY A 197 -6.86 24.38 7.77
CA GLY A 197 -8.02 23.49 7.71
C GLY A 197 -7.55 22.06 7.66
N ASN A 198 -8.44 21.12 7.32
CA ASN A 198 -8.06 19.73 7.12
C ASN A 198 -8.11 19.39 5.62
N TYR A 199 -7.23 18.48 5.19
CA TYR A 199 -7.44 17.77 3.95
C TYR A 199 -8.58 16.77 4.16
N VAL A 200 -9.34 16.48 3.12
CA VAL A 200 -10.44 15.52 3.17
C VAL A 200 -10.25 14.53 2.06
N LEU A 201 -10.21 13.26 2.40
CA LEU A 201 -10.20 12.17 1.43
C LEU A 201 -11.36 11.20 1.70
N GLU A 202 -11.81 10.56 0.65
CA GLU A 202 -12.76 9.47 0.65
C GLU A 202 -12.06 8.23 0.12
N LEU A 203 -12.18 7.11 0.82
CA LEU A 203 -11.66 5.82 0.38
C LEU A 203 -12.76 4.98 -0.23
N ALA A 204 -12.49 4.35 -1.37
CA ALA A 204 -13.44 3.46 -2.02
C ALA A 204 -13.86 2.29 -1.11
N ASN A 205 -15.11 1.84 -1.24
CA ASN A 205 -15.62 0.69 -0.47
C ASN A 205 -14.88 -0.61 -0.78
N GLU A 206 -14.34 -0.73 -1.99
CA GLU A 206 -13.64 -1.90 -2.49
C GLU A 206 -12.13 -1.87 -2.25
N ALA A 207 -11.62 -0.83 -1.58
CA ALA A 207 -10.21 -0.73 -1.25
C ALA A 207 -9.76 -1.94 -0.41
N LEU A 208 -8.61 -2.50 -0.77
CA LEU A 208 -8.13 -3.74 -0.16
C LEU A 208 -7.44 -3.49 1.18
N ASP A 209 -7.68 -4.39 2.13
CA ASP A 209 -6.93 -4.43 3.39
C ASP A 209 -5.41 -4.54 3.13
N ALA A 210 -4.63 -3.91 4.00
CA ALA A 210 -3.16 -3.82 3.92
C ALA A 210 -2.61 -3.16 2.64
N SER A 211 -3.46 -2.51 1.81
CA SER A 211 -2.94 -1.66 0.74
C SER A 211 -2.27 -0.42 1.34
N ASN A 212 -1.15 -0.03 0.72
CA ASN A 212 -0.41 1.17 1.11
C ASN A 212 -0.65 2.25 0.05
N LEU A 213 -1.35 3.30 0.44
CA LEU A 213 -1.61 4.45 -0.39
C LEU A 213 -0.47 5.45 -0.26
N GLU A 214 0.03 5.96 -1.37
CA GLU A 214 1.07 6.98 -1.43
C GLU A 214 0.49 8.25 -2.03
N LEU A 215 0.01 9.15 -1.16
CA LEU A 215 -0.47 10.46 -1.60
C LEU A 215 0.73 11.41 -1.74
N ARG A 216 0.64 12.38 -2.66
CA ARG A 216 1.67 13.39 -2.86
C ARG A 216 1.21 14.74 -2.33
N LEU A 217 1.97 15.33 -1.41
CA LEU A 217 1.76 16.68 -0.91
C LEU A 217 2.79 17.60 -1.55
N THR A 218 2.31 18.50 -2.42
CA THR A 218 3.12 19.58 -3.01
C THR A 218 2.91 20.86 -2.22
N ILE A 219 3.99 21.41 -1.69
CA ILE A 219 4.01 22.64 -0.89
C ILE A 219 4.66 23.72 -1.75
N SER A 220 4.08 24.90 -1.81
CA SER A 220 4.63 26.04 -2.55
C SER A 220 4.50 27.35 -1.80
N ASP A 221 5.44 28.28 -2.05
CA ASP A 221 5.39 29.65 -1.57
C ASP A 221 5.01 30.65 -2.69
N LEU A 222 4.78 31.90 -2.30
CA LEU A 222 4.45 32.96 -3.26
C LEU A 222 5.65 33.39 -4.14
N LEU A 223 6.85 32.92 -3.84
CA LEU A 223 8.09 33.22 -4.59
C LEU A 223 8.35 32.18 -5.69
N GLY A 224 7.55 31.12 -5.74
CA GLY A 224 7.66 30.03 -6.72
C GLY A 224 8.59 28.91 -6.29
N ASN A 225 9.02 28.86 -5.01
CA ASN A 225 9.68 27.69 -4.47
C ASN A 225 8.65 26.58 -4.21
N SER A 226 9.08 25.33 -4.37
CA SER A 226 8.25 24.15 -4.16
C SER A 226 9.00 23.04 -3.45
N TRP A 227 8.31 22.31 -2.60
CA TRP A 227 8.77 21.13 -1.88
C TRP A 227 7.71 20.04 -2.01
N GLU A 228 8.14 18.79 -1.98
CA GLU A 228 7.24 17.65 -2.09
C GLU A 228 7.50 16.66 -0.97
N SER A 229 6.45 15.98 -0.54
CA SER A 229 6.51 14.87 0.40
C SER A 229 5.50 13.81 -0.01
N ILE A 230 5.85 12.54 0.21
CA ILE A 230 4.88 11.45 0.12
C ILE A 230 4.21 11.27 1.48
N VAL A 231 2.90 11.08 1.45
CA VAL A 231 2.04 10.80 2.60
C VAL A 231 1.63 9.34 2.52
N PRO A 232 2.36 8.41 3.17
CA PRO A 232 2.00 7.00 3.18
C PRO A 232 0.86 6.77 4.16
N ILE A 233 -0.21 6.12 3.70
CA ILE A 233 -1.38 5.76 4.51
C ILE A 233 -1.70 4.30 4.27
N ASN A 234 -1.79 3.51 5.35
CA ASN A 234 -2.24 2.13 5.27
C ASN A 234 -3.77 2.06 5.33
N VAL A 235 -4.33 1.17 4.52
CA VAL A 235 -5.75 0.81 4.57
C VAL A 235 -5.93 -0.35 5.53
N TYR A 236 -6.91 -0.24 6.41
CA TYR A 236 -7.29 -1.27 7.36
C TYR A 236 -8.71 -1.74 7.05
N GLY A 237 -8.85 -2.99 6.60
CA GLY A 237 -10.11 -3.55 6.14
C GLY A 237 -10.39 -4.94 6.71
N GLY A 238 -11.61 -5.43 6.49
CA GLY A 238 -11.97 -6.81 6.75
C GLY A 238 -11.72 -7.68 5.52
N LEU A 239 -11.14 -8.86 5.70
CA LEU A 239 -10.93 -9.84 4.63
C LEU A 239 -11.42 -11.21 5.09
N LEU A 240 -12.65 -11.56 4.68
CA LEU A 240 -13.24 -12.84 5.04
C LEU A 240 -12.93 -13.90 3.97
N THR A 241 -12.50 -15.06 4.42
CA THR A 241 -12.31 -16.23 3.57
C THR A 241 -13.03 -17.44 4.17
N VAL A 242 -13.52 -18.35 3.32
CA VAL A 242 -14.00 -19.64 3.78
C VAL A 242 -12.78 -20.48 4.16
N ASP A 243 -12.63 -20.79 5.44
CA ASP A 243 -11.56 -21.64 5.94
C ASP A 243 -11.84 -23.09 5.57
N HIS A 244 -12.99 -23.60 5.97
CA HIS A 244 -13.48 -24.92 5.59
C HIS A 244 -15.00 -25.04 5.78
N THR A 245 -15.55 -26.14 5.31
CA THR A 245 -16.95 -26.52 5.55
C THR A 245 -17.01 -27.90 6.19
N SER A 246 -18.04 -28.18 6.98
CA SER A 246 -18.28 -29.50 7.54
C SER A 246 -19.75 -29.90 7.42
N PHE A 247 -19.99 -31.19 7.11
CA PHE A 247 -21.32 -31.77 7.19
C PHE A 247 -21.66 -32.11 8.64
N LEU A 248 -22.90 -31.78 9.07
CA LEU A 248 -23.31 -32.01 10.46
C LEU A 248 -23.64 -33.47 10.75
N ASN A 249 -24.23 -34.21 9.79
CA ASN A 249 -24.79 -35.51 10.04
C ASN A 249 -24.29 -36.64 9.12
N ASP A 250 -23.66 -36.31 7.99
CA ASP A 250 -23.15 -37.32 7.04
C ASP A 250 -22.00 -36.75 6.23
N PHE A 251 -21.03 -37.61 5.87
CA PHE A 251 -19.87 -37.19 5.07
C PHE A 251 -20.10 -37.34 3.56
N GLU A 252 -21.16 -38.06 3.15
CA GLU A 252 -21.51 -38.30 1.75
C GLU A 252 -23.01 -38.10 1.56
N LEU A 253 -23.38 -37.20 0.65
CA LEU A 253 -24.75 -36.98 0.23
C LEU A 253 -24.98 -37.63 -1.13
N ASN A 254 -26.03 -38.45 -1.22
CA ASN A 254 -26.48 -39.10 -2.47
C ASN A 254 -27.57 -38.28 -3.16
N PRO A 255 -27.80 -38.48 -4.47
CA PRO A 255 -28.95 -37.86 -5.17
C PRO A 255 -30.26 -38.11 -4.45
N GLY A 256 -31.03 -37.05 -4.23
CA GLY A 256 -32.30 -37.04 -3.48
C GLY A 256 -32.16 -36.85 -1.96
N GLU A 257 -30.95 -36.77 -1.44
CA GLU A 257 -30.73 -36.54 0.01
C GLU A 257 -30.58 -35.08 0.36
N GLN A 258 -31.05 -34.74 1.55
CA GLN A 258 -30.83 -33.42 2.17
C GLN A 258 -29.70 -33.53 3.19
N GLY A 259 -28.87 -32.51 3.20
CA GLY A 259 -27.78 -32.37 4.18
C GLY A 259 -27.70 -30.99 4.77
N GLN A 260 -26.99 -30.91 5.89
CA GLN A 260 -26.71 -29.66 6.59
C GLN A 260 -25.21 -29.40 6.60
N ILE A 261 -24.84 -28.19 6.19
CA ILE A 261 -23.44 -27.75 6.10
C ILE A 261 -23.21 -26.63 7.09
N SER A 262 -22.21 -26.77 7.93
CA SER A 262 -21.62 -25.65 8.70
C SER A 262 -20.48 -25.05 7.92
N ILE A 263 -20.40 -23.74 7.92
CA ILE A 263 -19.36 -22.98 7.24
C ILE A 263 -18.46 -22.34 8.29
N PHE A 264 -17.17 -22.40 8.07
CA PHE A 264 -16.17 -21.74 8.91
C PHE A 264 -15.55 -20.61 8.12
N LEU A 265 -15.73 -19.36 8.62
CA LEU A 265 -15.10 -18.18 8.06
C LEU A 265 -13.90 -17.77 8.90
N LYS A 266 -12.84 -17.37 8.24
CA LYS A 266 -11.67 -16.76 8.85
C LYS A 266 -11.57 -15.31 8.40
N ASN A 267 -11.37 -14.41 9.37
CA ASN A 267 -11.02 -13.04 9.08
C ASN A 267 -9.48 -12.93 8.94
N ASN A 268 -9.01 -12.76 7.72
CA ASN A 268 -7.60 -12.51 7.40
C ASN A 268 -7.27 -11.02 7.30
N GLY A 269 -8.28 -10.15 7.50
CA GLY A 269 -8.11 -8.70 7.51
C GLY A 269 -7.64 -8.15 8.84
N SER A 270 -7.49 -6.85 8.93
CA SER A 270 -6.91 -6.12 10.07
C SER A 270 -7.93 -5.54 11.05
N ILE A 271 -9.22 -5.49 10.70
CA ILE A 271 -10.29 -4.99 11.58
C ILE A 271 -11.28 -6.09 11.98
N ILE A 272 -12.03 -5.83 13.05
CA ILE A 272 -13.15 -6.71 13.47
C ILE A 272 -14.28 -6.57 12.45
N MET A 273 -14.79 -7.69 11.95
CA MET A 273 -15.99 -7.73 11.13
C MET A 273 -17.19 -8.04 12.02
N GLU A 274 -18.16 -7.14 12.06
CA GLU A 274 -19.36 -7.28 12.89
C GLU A 274 -20.57 -7.73 12.06
N ASP A 275 -21.54 -8.40 12.69
CA ASP A 275 -22.81 -8.84 12.09
C ASP A 275 -22.64 -9.59 10.77
N VAL A 276 -21.59 -10.41 10.66
CA VAL A 276 -21.22 -11.12 9.43
C VAL A 276 -22.31 -12.09 9.04
N SER A 277 -22.75 -11.98 7.79
CA SER A 277 -23.63 -12.94 7.13
C SER A 277 -23.14 -13.22 5.70
N ILE A 278 -23.35 -14.43 5.24
CA ILE A 278 -23.07 -14.82 3.85
C ILE A 278 -24.29 -15.46 3.21
N GLU A 279 -24.42 -15.32 1.92
CA GLU A 279 -25.39 -16.01 1.10
C GLU A 279 -24.69 -17.03 0.19
N LEU A 280 -25.14 -18.28 0.21
CA LEU A 280 -24.70 -19.32 -0.70
C LEU A 280 -25.56 -19.34 -1.95
N LEU A 281 -24.91 -19.32 -3.10
CA LEU A 281 -25.57 -19.44 -4.40
C LEU A 281 -25.16 -20.76 -5.07
N PRO A 282 -26.09 -21.52 -5.66
CA PRO A 282 -25.73 -22.73 -6.39
C PRO A 282 -24.97 -22.36 -7.67
N SER A 283 -23.87 -23.05 -7.96
CA SER A 283 -23.10 -22.89 -9.20
C SER A 283 -23.57 -23.78 -10.36
N GLY A 284 -24.64 -24.55 -10.16
CA GLY A 284 -25.16 -25.48 -11.16
C GLY A 284 -26.46 -26.15 -10.69
N SER A 285 -26.97 -27.13 -11.44
CA SER A 285 -28.27 -27.81 -11.21
C SER A 285 -28.16 -29.08 -10.35
N LEU A 286 -26.97 -29.41 -9.84
CA LEU A 286 -26.78 -30.63 -9.04
C LEU A 286 -27.11 -30.45 -7.56
N VAL A 287 -27.17 -29.20 -7.08
CA VAL A 287 -27.42 -28.87 -5.68
C VAL A 287 -28.43 -27.74 -5.63
N ASP A 288 -29.51 -27.93 -4.88
CA ASP A 288 -30.40 -26.85 -4.46
C ASP A 288 -30.06 -26.41 -3.05
N ILE A 289 -29.99 -25.11 -2.83
CA ILE A 289 -29.74 -24.53 -1.50
C ILE A 289 -31.09 -24.09 -0.93
N LEU A 290 -31.52 -24.78 0.13
CA LEU A 290 -32.84 -24.59 0.71
C LEU A 290 -32.88 -23.44 1.73
N GLN A 291 -31.77 -23.24 2.47
CA GLN A 291 -31.53 -22.11 3.34
C GLN A 291 -30.17 -21.49 2.98
N PRO A 292 -30.16 -20.41 2.19
CA PRO A 292 -28.91 -19.89 1.63
C PRO A 292 -28.11 -19.01 2.59
N ILE A 293 -28.71 -18.51 3.69
CA ILE A 293 -28.07 -17.51 4.56
C ILE A 293 -27.46 -18.19 5.78
N ALA A 294 -26.18 -17.95 6.00
CA ALA A 294 -25.47 -18.29 7.22
C ALA A 294 -24.97 -17.02 7.93
N THR A 295 -25.17 -16.97 9.26
CA THR A 295 -24.76 -15.83 10.11
C THR A 295 -23.64 -16.26 11.06
N PHE A 296 -22.77 -15.32 11.44
CA PHE A 296 -21.57 -15.63 12.25
C PHE A 296 -21.43 -14.73 13.48
N GLY A 297 -22.04 -13.53 13.49
CA GLY A 297 -21.76 -12.50 14.48
C GLY A 297 -20.43 -11.78 14.19
N SER A 298 -19.68 -11.43 15.22
CA SER A 298 -18.40 -10.72 15.07
C SER A 298 -17.25 -11.69 14.88
N ILE A 299 -16.32 -11.36 13.94
CA ILE A 299 -15.11 -12.15 13.66
C ILE A 299 -13.89 -11.23 13.78
N SER A 300 -13.07 -11.45 14.80
CA SER A 300 -11.84 -10.68 15.02
C SER A 300 -10.74 -11.06 14.02
N PRO A 301 -9.74 -10.17 13.78
CA PRO A 301 -8.58 -10.48 12.97
C PRO A 301 -7.92 -11.80 13.36
N GLY A 302 -7.63 -12.64 12.35
CA GLY A 302 -7.03 -13.97 12.53
C GLY A 302 -7.96 -15.05 13.09
N GLN A 303 -9.18 -14.71 13.53
CA GLN A 303 -10.11 -15.67 14.10
C GLN A 303 -10.85 -16.46 13.03
N THR A 304 -11.06 -17.77 13.29
CA THR A 304 -11.99 -18.63 12.53
C THR A 304 -13.23 -18.87 13.36
N VAL A 305 -14.42 -18.62 12.80
CA VAL A 305 -15.72 -18.77 13.45
C VAL A 305 -16.63 -19.66 12.63
N GLN A 306 -17.33 -20.59 13.30
CA GLN A 306 -18.36 -21.42 12.69
C GLN A 306 -19.67 -20.63 12.56
N SER A 307 -20.41 -20.88 11.49
CA SER A 307 -21.77 -20.34 11.32
C SER A 307 -22.69 -20.68 12.48
N ASN A 308 -23.48 -19.69 12.93
CA ASN A 308 -24.50 -19.86 13.99
C ASN A 308 -25.68 -20.75 13.53
N SER A 309 -25.89 -20.85 12.22
CA SER A 309 -26.90 -21.71 11.57
C SER A 309 -26.24 -22.54 10.48
N SER A 310 -26.74 -23.75 10.29
CA SER A 310 -26.37 -24.58 9.11
C SER A 310 -27.05 -24.06 7.86
N VAL A 311 -26.45 -24.35 6.72
CA VAL A 311 -27.05 -24.21 5.41
C VAL A 311 -27.63 -25.55 5.00
N ASP A 312 -28.90 -25.57 4.63
CA ASP A 312 -29.58 -26.78 4.18
C ASP A 312 -29.46 -26.92 2.64
N VAL A 313 -29.00 -28.08 2.21
CA VAL A 313 -28.79 -28.42 0.79
C VAL A 313 -29.54 -29.67 0.40
N LEU A 314 -29.99 -29.76 -0.86
CA LEU A 314 -30.59 -30.94 -1.48
C LEU A 314 -29.75 -31.31 -2.72
N ILE A 315 -29.34 -32.56 -2.81
CA ILE A 315 -28.65 -33.10 -3.98
C ILE A 315 -29.71 -33.59 -5.02
N ASN A 316 -29.63 -33.09 -6.23
CA ASN A 316 -30.53 -33.42 -7.31
C ASN A 316 -30.10 -34.70 -8.09
#